data_7f599508cbfdcc99e8c6fd5058e0f87f
#
_entry.id   7f599508cbfdcc99e8c6fd5058e0f87f
#
_cell.length_a   1.000
_cell.length_b   1.000
_cell.length_c   1.000
_cell.angle_alpha   90.00
_cell.angle_beta   90.00
_cell.angle_gamma   90.00
#
_symmetry.space_group_name_H-M   'P 1'
#
loop_
_entity.id
_entity.type
_entity.pdbx_description
1 polymer ?
#
loop_
_entity_poly.entity_id
_entity_poly.type
_entity_poly.pdbx_seq_one_letter_code
_entity_poly.pdbx_strand_id
1 'polypeptide(L)'
;IPYKANSAATMLALGANEIIMGPLSELSPIDSSVQTPHNPPNADQPNEPKIPISVEDVMGFFNLARERIGIADQDNLITAFGHLTNRVHPLAIGAIYRSHALTRLLATKLLEIHYTGDVEKRAIGRIVDELAEKLYYLNYTISRVEAKKLGIPVVFASPEIEQLMMRLFEQYEQEMQLGQLFNPATLTAHTPELNLPVAMIESRALSDEIYTTVKSQPAQPGQPALLQVEAGQWRSQLAPEQED
;
A
#
# COMPACT_ATOMS: atom_id res chain seq x y z
N ILE A 1 5.22 8.49 -11.91
CA ILE A 1 5.63 7.36 -11.05
C ILE A 1 6.99 6.89 -11.53
N PRO A 2 8.09 7.18 -10.80
CA PRO A 2 9.43 6.73 -11.19
C PRO A 2 9.64 5.23 -10.98
N TYR A 3 9.09 4.65 -9.90
CA TYR A 3 9.29 3.24 -9.56
C TYR A 3 7.98 2.57 -9.16
N LYS A 4 7.56 2.63 -7.90
CA LYS A 4 6.36 1.92 -7.41
C LYS A 4 5.32 2.86 -6.82
N ALA A 5 4.07 2.61 -7.16
CA ALA A 5 2.92 3.20 -6.48
C ALA A 5 1.97 2.06 -6.07
N ASN A 6 2.10 1.60 -4.83
CA ASN A 6 1.38 0.45 -4.33
C ASN A 6 0.17 0.84 -3.47
N SER A 7 -0.93 0.08 -3.55
CA SER A 7 -2.14 0.21 -2.73
C SER A 7 -2.65 1.66 -2.63
N ALA A 8 -2.43 2.34 -1.51
CA ALA A 8 -2.82 3.74 -1.32
C ALA A 8 -2.17 4.70 -2.33
N ALA A 9 -0.93 4.43 -2.78
CA ALA A 9 -0.28 5.22 -3.81
C ALA A 9 -0.90 4.98 -5.20
N THR A 10 -1.35 3.76 -5.51
CA THR A 10 -2.20 3.51 -6.70
C THR A 10 -3.48 4.32 -6.61
N MET A 11 -4.17 4.30 -5.45
CA MET A 11 -5.37 5.11 -5.23
C MET A 11 -5.12 6.60 -5.47
N LEU A 12 -4.01 7.14 -4.95
CA LEU A 12 -3.63 8.53 -5.17
C LEU A 12 -3.43 8.82 -6.66
N ALA A 13 -2.76 7.90 -7.38
CA ALA A 13 -2.52 8.03 -8.82
C ALA A 13 -3.81 8.05 -9.64
N LEU A 14 -4.85 7.29 -9.25
CA LEU A 14 -6.15 7.30 -9.95
C LEU A 14 -6.84 8.67 -9.93
N GLY A 15 -6.49 9.54 -8.99
CA GLY A 15 -6.99 10.92 -8.93
C GLY A 15 -6.26 11.90 -9.84
N ALA A 16 -5.22 11.49 -10.55
CA ALA A 16 -4.47 12.36 -11.47
C ALA A 16 -5.10 12.41 -12.85
N ASN A 17 -4.96 13.56 -13.53
CA ASN A 17 -5.40 13.71 -14.93
C ASN A 17 -4.66 12.74 -15.86
N GLU A 18 -3.37 12.57 -15.63
CA GLU A 18 -2.49 11.66 -16.36
C GLU A 18 -1.49 11.03 -15.39
N ILE A 19 -1.22 9.75 -15.58
CA ILE A 19 -0.23 9.01 -14.81
C ILE A 19 0.98 8.77 -15.71
N ILE A 20 2.04 9.54 -15.50
CA ILE A 20 3.27 9.36 -16.27
C ILE A 20 4.05 8.18 -15.68
N MET A 21 4.29 7.16 -16.50
CA MET A 21 5.00 5.94 -16.08
C MET A 21 6.22 5.68 -16.94
N GLY A 22 7.37 5.45 -16.30
CA GLY A 22 8.61 4.99 -16.92
C GLY A 22 8.61 3.46 -17.18
N PRO A 23 9.69 2.91 -17.74
CA PRO A 23 9.79 1.47 -18.03
C PRO A 23 9.70 0.57 -16.79
N LEU A 24 10.22 1.05 -15.65
CA LEU A 24 10.26 0.33 -14.38
C LEU A 24 9.11 0.71 -13.44
N SER A 25 8.21 1.57 -13.91
CA SER A 25 7.07 2.01 -13.09
C SER A 25 6.06 0.91 -12.90
N GLU A 26 5.58 0.77 -11.67
CA GLU A 26 4.61 -0.23 -11.26
C GLU A 26 3.45 0.41 -10.48
N LEU A 27 2.25 -0.10 -10.74
CA LEU A 27 1.09 0.04 -9.88
C LEU A 27 0.81 -1.31 -9.21
N SER A 28 0.02 -1.32 -8.16
CA SER A 28 -0.49 -2.56 -7.57
C SER A 28 -2.01 -2.53 -7.42
N PRO A 29 -2.63 -3.67 -7.08
CA PRO A 29 -4.01 -3.70 -6.62
C PRO A 29 -4.26 -2.74 -5.46
N ILE A 30 -5.51 -2.30 -5.33
CA ILE A 30 -5.96 -1.38 -4.27
C ILE A 30 -6.66 -2.14 -3.13
N ASP A 31 -6.10 -3.27 -2.76
CA ASP A 31 -6.65 -4.05 -1.65
C ASP A 31 -6.53 -3.32 -0.31
N SER A 32 -7.50 -3.57 0.56
CA SER A 32 -7.53 -3.08 1.92
C SER A 32 -7.45 -4.23 2.92
N SER A 33 -6.29 -4.40 3.54
CA SER A 33 -6.19 -5.21 4.74
C SER A 33 -6.74 -4.45 5.95
N VAL A 34 -7.42 -5.17 6.85
CA VAL A 34 -8.06 -4.57 8.02
C VAL A 34 -7.48 -5.17 9.29
N GLN A 35 -7.05 -4.31 10.19
CA GLN A 35 -6.63 -4.69 11.53
C GLN A 35 -7.58 -4.08 12.56
N THR A 36 -8.25 -4.93 13.33
CA THR A 36 -9.21 -4.53 14.36
C THR A 36 -8.92 -5.26 15.67
N PRO A 37 -9.48 -4.81 16.79
CA PRO A 37 -9.42 -5.57 18.04
C PRO A 37 -10.03 -6.98 17.95
N HIS A 38 -10.81 -7.27 16.91
CA HIS A 38 -11.49 -8.54 16.69
C HIS A 38 -10.74 -9.49 15.73
N ASN A 39 -9.61 -9.07 15.18
CA ASN A 39 -8.79 -9.94 14.35
C ASN A 39 -8.18 -11.10 15.18
N PRO A 40 -7.87 -12.24 14.56
CA PRO A 40 -7.22 -13.35 15.24
C PRO A 40 -5.89 -12.94 15.89
N PRO A 41 -5.57 -13.46 17.07
CA PRO A 41 -4.26 -13.27 17.66
C PRO A 41 -3.20 -14.01 16.84
N ASN A 42 -1.97 -13.49 16.84
CA ASN A 42 -0.85 -14.24 16.33
C ASN A 42 -0.48 -15.35 17.36
N ALA A 43 -0.80 -16.60 17.02
CA ALA A 43 -0.60 -17.73 17.94
C ALA A 43 0.88 -17.99 18.25
N ASP A 44 1.76 -17.68 17.29
CA ASP A 44 3.21 -17.89 17.43
C ASP A 44 3.89 -16.74 18.19
N GLN A 45 3.25 -15.57 18.22
CA GLN A 45 3.78 -14.35 18.83
C GLN A 45 2.66 -13.58 19.55
N PRO A 46 2.22 -14.02 20.76
CA PRO A 46 1.04 -13.47 21.45
C PRO A 46 1.14 -11.98 21.81
N ASN A 47 2.37 -11.43 21.90
CA ASN A 47 2.62 -10.03 22.20
C ASN A 47 2.72 -9.14 20.97
N GLU A 48 2.63 -9.72 19.78
CA GLU A 48 2.65 -8.99 18.51
C GLU A 48 1.23 -8.52 18.10
N PRO A 49 1.17 -7.56 17.16
CA PRO A 49 -0.11 -7.14 16.62
C PRO A 49 -0.91 -8.30 16.05
N LYS A 50 -2.23 -8.21 16.16
CA LYS A 50 -3.15 -9.21 15.59
C LYS A 50 -2.95 -9.34 14.09
N ILE A 51 -3.20 -10.53 13.56
CA ILE A 51 -3.02 -10.84 12.14
C ILE A 51 -3.99 -9.98 11.32
N PRO A 52 -3.51 -9.15 10.38
CA PRO A 52 -4.40 -8.45 9.46
C PRO A 52 -5.12 -9.47 8.57
N ILE A 53 -6.35 -9.18 8.20
CA ILE A 53 -7.13 -10.01 7.27
C ILE A 53 -7.44 -9.15 6.05
N SER A 54 -7.14 -9.66 4.86
CA SER A 54 -7.51 -9.01 3.61
C SER A 54 -8.91 -9.38 3.18
N VAL A 55 -9.49 -8.58 2.31
CA VAL A 55 -10.77 -8.89 1.66
C VAL A 55 -10.61 -10.13 0.78
N GLU A 56 -9.49 -10.22 0.09
CA GLU A 56 -9.16 -11.32 -0.83
C GLU A 56 -9.09 -12.65 -0.11
N ASP A 57 -8.59 -12.72 1.13
CA ASP A 57 -8.57 -13.94 1.94
C ASP A 57 -9.99 -14.45 2.18
N VAL A 58 -10.91 -13.55 2.55
CA VAL A 58 -12.32 -13.90 2.79
C VAL A 58 -13.03 -14.27 1.50
N MET A 59 -12.87 -13.47 0.44
CA MET A 59 -13.50 -13.73 -0.86
C MET A 59 -12.91 -14.97 -1.52
N GLY A 60 -11.58 -15.16 -1.42
CA GLY A 60 -10.88 -16.35 -1.90
C GLY A 60 -11.41 -17.64 -1.28
N PHE A 61 -11.74 -17.66 0.01
CA PHE A 61 -12.38 -18.79 0.66
C PHE A 61 -13.73 -19.15 0.02
N PHE A 62 -14.58 -18.15 -0.24
CA PHE A 62 -15.88 -18.38 -0.87
C PHE A 62 -15.78 -18.71 -2.36
N ASN A 63 -14.85 -18.10 -3.08
CA ASN A 63 -14.60 -18.39 -4.49
C ASN A 63 -14.07 -19.82 -4.65
N LEU A 64 -13.15 -20.26 -3.79
CA LEU A 64 -12.68 -21.64 -3.75
C LEU A 64 -13.84 -22.62 -3.52
N ALA A 65 -14.72 -22.31 -2.55
CA ALA A 65 -15.88 -23.15 -2.23
C ALA A 65 -16.82 -23.28 -3.43
N ARG A 66 -17.12 -22.19 -4.12
CA ARG A 66 -18.05 -22.15 -5.25
C ARG A 66 -17.44 -22.70 -6.53
N GLU A 67 -16.28 -22.19 -6.92
CA GLU A 67 -15.73 -22.39 -8.27
C GLU A 67 -14.93 -23.69 -8.39
N ARG A 68 -14.27 -24.14 -7.32
CA ARG A 68 -13.40 -25.32 -7.34
C ARG A 68 -13.99 -26.52 -6.64
N ILE A 69 -14.67 -26.32 -5.51
CA ILE A 69 -15.32 -27.40 -4.76
C ILE A 69 -16.72 -27.66 -5.31
N GLY A 70 -17.33 -26.66 -5.96
CA GLY A 70 -18.64 -26.81 -6.60
C GLY A 70 -19.81 -26.66 -5.64
N ILE A 71 -19.63 -25.96 -4.51
CA ILE A 71 -20.72 -25.66 -3.57
C ILE A 71 -21.60 -24.57 -4.18
N ALA A 72 -22.69 -24.95 -4.81
CA ALA A 72 -23.67 -24.02 -5.40
C ALA A 72 -24.89 -23.79 -4.50
N ASP A 73 -25.16 -24.71 -3.60
CA ASP A 73 -26.30 -24.66 -2.68
C ASP A 73 -26.09 -23.64 -1.57
N GLN A 74 -27.14 -22.84 -1.31
CA GLN A 74 -27.06 -21.74 -0.36
C GLN A 74 -26.90 -22.23 1.09
N ASP A 75 -27.49 -23.36 1.48
CA ASP A 75 -27.40 -23.90 2.83
C ASP A 75 -25.97 -24.39 3.13
N ASN A 76 -25.31 -24.97 2.15
CA ASN A 76 -23.90 -25.36 2.26
C ASN A 76 -22.96 -24.15 2.30
N LEU A 77 -23.27 -23.05 1.60
CA LEU A 77 -22.53 -21.80 1.71
C LEU A 77 -22.71 -21.14 3.08
N ILE A 78 -23.93 -21.20 3.65
CA ILE A 78 -24.19 -20.73 5.02
C ILE A 78 -23.38 -21.56 6.02
N THR A 79 -23.30 -22.88 5.82
CA THR A 79 -22.47 -23.76 6.64
C THR A 79 -20.99 -23.38 6.55
N ALA A 80 -20.46 -23.13 5.33
CA ALA A 80 -19.10 -22.67 5.11
C ALA A 80 -18.84 -21.30 5.80
N PHE A 81 -19.81 -20.38 5.69
CA PHE A 81 -19.75 -19.10 6.42
C PHE A 81 -19.71 -19.30 7.93
N GLY A 82 -20.51 -20.23 8.47
CA GLY A 82 -20.46 -20.62 9.87
C GLY A 82 -19.09 -21.10 10.32
N HIS A 83 -18.41 -21.93 9.49
CA HIS A 83 -17.05 -22.38 9.78
C HIS A 83 -16.04 -21.21 9.80
N LEU A 84 -16.16 -20.25 8.90
CA LEU A 84 -15.33 -19.05 8.90
C LEU A 84 -15.58 -18.21 10.17
N THR A 85 -16.85 -17.96 10.53
CA THR A 85 -17.21 -17.12 11.69
C THR A 85 -16.85 -17.75 13.03
N ASN A 86 -16.64 -19.06 13.08
CA ASN A 86 -16.12 -19.75 14.25
C ASN A 86 -14.59 -19.52 14.44
N ARG A 87 -13.89 -19.05 13.43
CA ARG A 87 -12.44 -18.79 13.47
C ARG A 87 -12.11 -17.30 13.41
N VAL A 88 -12.91 -16.55 12.66
CA VAL A 88 -12.76 -15.09 12.51
C VAL A 88 -13.99 -14.42 13.08
N HIS A 89 -13.78 -13.50 14.01
CA HIS A 89 -14.89 -12.81 14.67
C HIS A 89 -15.77 -12.07 13.64
N PRO A 90 -17.13 -12.19 13.73
CA PRO A 90 -18.04 -11.58 12.76
C PRO A 90 -17.86 -10.07 12.57
N LEU A 91 -17.50 -9.33 13.63
CA LEU A 91 -17.21 -7.89 13.52
C LEU A 91 -15.94 -7.59 12.71
N ALA A 92 -14.94 -8.48 12.71
CA ALA A 92 -13.78 -8.34 11.84
C ALA A 92 -14.20 -8.51 10.37
N ILE A 93 -15.00 -9.53 10.05
CA ILE A 93 -15.52 -9.75 8.69
C ILE A 93 -16.37 -8.56 8.24
N GLY A 94 -17.21 -8.01 9.10
CA GLY A 94 -17.97 -6.78 8.81
C GLY A 94 -17.09 -5.56 8.57
N ALA A 95 -15.97 -5.43 9.28
CA ALA A 95 -15.00 -4.36 9.06
C ALA A 95 -14.29 -4.50 7.71
N ILE A 96 -13.92 -5.72 7.34
CA ILE A 96 -13.34 -6.06 6.04
C ILE A 96 -14.28 -5.64 4.90
N TYR A 97 -15.55 -6.04 4.98
CA TYR A 97 -16.56 -5.68 3.98
C TYR A 97 -16.71 -4.15 3.83
N ARG A 98 -16.77 -3.42 4.94
CA ARG A 98 -16.85 -1.94 4.91
C ARG A 98 -15.60 -1.32 4.30
N SER A 99 -14.42 -1.82 4.62
CA SER A 99 -13.15 -1.34 4.05
C SER A 99 -13.12 -1.53 2.54
N HIS A 100 -13.50 -2.72 2.07
CA HIS A 100 -13.61 -3.01 0.64
C HIS A 100 -14.60 -2.09 -0.08
N ALA A 101 -15.80 -1.92 0.49
CA ALA A 101 -16.80 -1.02 -0.08
C ALA A 101 -16.30 0.43 -0.15
N LEU A 102 -15.57 0.90 0.88
CA LEU A 102 -14.97 2.23 0.89
C LEU A 102 -13.88 2.37 -0.16
N THR A 103 -12.98 1.39 -0.29
CA THR A 103 -11.92 1.38 -1.30
C THR A 103 -12.50 1.49 -2.71
N ARG A 104 -13.52 0.70 -3.03
CA ARG A 104 -14.23 0.77 -4.31
C ARG A 104 -14.88 2.13 -4.55
N LEU A 105 -15.55 2.65 -3.54
CA LEU A 105 -16.19 3.98 -3.61
C LEU A 105 -15.16 5.08 -3.88
N LEU A 106 -14.03 5.07 -3.18
CA LEU A 106 -12.98 6.07 -3.34
C LEU A 106 -12.33 5.96 -4.72
N ALA A 107 -11.98 4.76 -5.18
CA ALA A 107 -11.43 4.55 -6.52
C ALA A 107 -12.38 5.04 -7.61
N THR A 108 -13.67 4.72 -7.48
CA THR A 108 -14.71 5.21 -8.40
C THR A 108 -14.74 6.74 -8.44
N LYS A 109 -14.80 7.39 -7.27
CA LYS A 109 -14.84 8.87 -7.18
C LYS A 109 -13.60 9.53 -7.76
N LEU A 110 -12.42 8.96 -7.53
CA LEU A 110 -11.16 9.49 -8.07
C LEU A 110 -11.14 9.40 -9.60
N LEU A 111 -11.56 8.29 -10.17
CA LEU A 111 -11.67 8.14 -11.61
C LEU A 111 -12.76 9.05 -12.21
N GLU A 112 -13.89 9.25 -11.55
CA GLU A 112 -14.98 10.15 -11.99
C GLU A 112 -14.54 11.61 -12.13
N ILE A 113 -13.46 12.03 -11.48
CA ILE A 113 -12.90 13.39 -11.65
C ILE A 113 -12.52 13.64 -13.13
N HIS A 114 -12.04 12.60 -13.81
CA HIS A 114 -11.48 12.72 -15.16
C HIS A 114 -12.30 12.02 -16.23
N TYR A 115 -13.09 11.00 -15.86
CA TYR A 115 -13.92 10.22 -16.77
C TYR A 115 -15.37 10.77 -16.76
N THR A 116 -15.67 11.70 -17.65
CA THR A 116 -16.96 12.43 -17.66
C THR A 116 -17.98 11.90 -18.66
N GLY A 117 -17.56 11.18 -19.69
CA GLY A 117 -18.43 10.62 -20.74
C GLY A 117 -19.10 9.29 -20.34
N ASP A 118 -20.25 8.97 -20.97
CA ASP A 118 -21.00 7.74 -20.65
C ASP A 118 -20.23 6.44 -20.97
N VAL A 119 -19.39 6.45 -22.00
CA VAL A 119 -18.52 5.32 -22.35
C VAL A 119 -17.42 5.15 -21.30
N GLU A 120 -16.86 6.26 -20.86
CA GLU A 120 -15.81 6.32 -19.84
C GLU A 120 -16.32 5.86 -18.48
N LYS A 121 -17.53 6.24 -18.09
CA LYS A 121 -18.15 5.76 -16.84
C LYS A 121 -18.30 4.24 -16.77
N ARG A 122 -18.56 3.58 -17.91
CA ARG A 122 -18.57 2.11 -17.97
C ARG A 122 -17.19 1.51 -17.81
N ALA A 123 -16.13 2.22 -18.20
CA ALA A 123 -14.76 1.79 -18.00
C ALA A 123 -14.35 1.85 -16.53
N ILE A 124 -14.85 2.84 -15.76
CA ILE A 124 -14.57 2.98 -14.32
C ILE A 124 -14.90 1.69 -13.57
N GLY A 125 -16.11 1.15 -13.75
CA GLY A 125 -16.50 -0.10 -13.08
C GLY A 125 -15.53 -1.23 -13.36
N ARG A 126 -15.12 -1.41 -14.61
CA ARG A 126 -14.13 -2.45 -14.99
C ARG A 126 -12.76 -2.21 -14.37
N ILE A 127 -12.27 -0.97 -14.37
CA ILE A 127 -10.97 -0.63 -13.74
C ILE A 127 -11.02 -0.93 -12.24
N VAL A 128 -12.07 -0.51 -11.56
CA VAL A 128 -12.25 -0.74 -10.12
C VAL A 128 -12.36 -2.23 -9.81
N ASP A 129 -13.13 -3.00 -10.59
CA ASP A 129 -13.25 -4.45 -10.42
C ASP A 129 -11.90 -5.17 -10.61
N GLU A 130 -11.12 -4.77 -11.64
CA GLU A 130 -9.79 -5.36 -11.85
C GLU A 130 -8.85 -5.04 -10.70
N LEU A 131 -8.77 -3.77 -10.28
CA LEU A 131 -7.85 -3.33 -9.25
C LEU A 131 -8.21 -3.83 -7.84
N ALA A 132 -9.51 -3.98 -7.54
CA ALA A 132 -10.00 -4.31 -6.20
C ALA A 132 -10.36 -5.79 -6.00
N GLU A 133 -10.55 -6.60 -7.07
CA GLU A 133 -11.11 -7.94 -6.92
C GLU A 133 -10.41 -9.03 -7.74
N LYS A 134 -9.91 -8.71 -8.96
CA LYS A 134 -9.50 -9.75 -9.89
C LYS A 134 -8.01 -10.06 -9.91
N LEU A 135 -7.19 -9.23 -9.30
CA LEU A 135 -5.74 -9.43 -9.29
C LEU A 135 -5.25 -10.34 -8.15
N TYR A 136 -6.16 -10.85 -7.32
CA TYR A 136 -5.98 -11.93 -6.33
C TYR A 136 -4.73 -11.88 -5.43
N TYR A 137 -3.84 -10.92 -5.60
CA TYR A 137 -2.58 -10.86 -4.86
C TYR A 137 -2.07 -9.42 -4.72
N LEU A 138 -1.91 -8.98 -3.48
CA LEU A 138 -1.47 -7.61 -3.12
C LEU A 138 -0.17 -7.17 -3.80
N ASN A 139 0.76 -8.11 -4.01
CA ASN A 139 2.05 -7.83 -4.63
C ASN A 139 2.03 -8.04 -6.15
N TYR A 140 0.84 -8.15 -6.76
CA TYR A 140 0.75 -8.21 -8.21
C TYR A 140 1.23 -6.89 -8.80
N THR A 141 2.18 -7.00 -9.72
CA THR A 141 2.78 -5.85 -10.40
C THR A 141 2.01 -5.52 -11.66
N ILE A 142 1.39 -4.34 -11.71
CA ILE A 142 0.72 -3.82 -12.90
C ILE A 142 1.69 -2.92 -13.64
N SER A 143 2.22 -3.40 -14.76
CA SER A 143 3.13 -2.63 -15.61
C SER A 143 2.40 -1.47 -16.31
N ARG A 144 3.16 -0.47 -16.81
CA ARG A 144 2.60 0.64 -17.59
C ARG A 144 1.79 0.18 -18.82
N VAL A 145 2.17 -0.94 -19.42
CA VAL A 145 1.46 -1.52 -20.59
C VAL A 145 0.13 -2.12 -20.17
N GLU A 146 0.12 -2.83 -19.06
CA GLU A 146 -1.08 -3.44 -18.48
C GLU A 146 -2.05 -2.38 -17.96
N ALA A 147 -1.55 -1.40 -17.21
CA ALA A 147 -2.35 -0.29 -16.71
C ALA A 147 -3.08 0.44 -17.86
N LYS A 148 -2.38 0.68 -18.98
CA LYS A 148 -2.99 1.27 -20.18
C LYS A 148 -4.05 0.36 -20.81
N LYS A 149 -3.84 -0.97 -20.84
CA LYS A 149 -4.82 -1.94 -21.33
C LYS A 149 -6.07 -2.03 -20.44
N LEU A 150 -5.91 -1.86 -19.13
CA LEU A 150 -7.02 -1.76 -18.18
C LEU A 150 -7.86 -0.49 -18.39
N GLY A 151 -7.32 0.50 -19.09
CA GLY A 151 -7.99 1.78 -19.34
C GLY A 151 -7.62 2.87 -18.35
N ILE A 152 -6.62 2.65 -17.49
CA ILE A 152 -6.08 3.68 -16.59
C ILE A 152 -5.40 4.77 -17.43
N PRO A 153 -5.50 6.09 -17.07
CA PRO A 153 -5.01 7.20 -17.88
C PRO A 153 -3.47 7.31 -17.84
N VAL A 154 -2.80 6.25 -18.32
CA VAL A 154 -1.34 6.15 -18.31
C VAL A 154 -0.74 6.74 -19.58
N VAL A 155 0.24 7.61 -19.40
CA VAL A 155 1.09 8.17 -20.45
C VAL A 155 2.52 7.64 -20.25
N PHE A 156 3.13 7.17 -21.32
CA PHE A 156 4.52 6.72 -21.26
C PHE A 156 5.44 7.94 -21.25
N ALA A 157 6.35 8.00 -20.30
CA ALA A 157 7.31 9.07 -20.18
C ALA A 157 8.21 9.16 -21.43
N SER A 158 8.57 10.39 -21.85
CA SER A 158 9.63 10.58 -22.82
C SER A 158 10.99 10.22 -22.20
N PRO A 159 12.04 9.94 -23.01
CA PRO A 159 13.37 9.61 -22.47
C PRO A 159 13.91 10.68 -21.52
N GLU A 160 13.64 11.95 -21.78
CA GLU A 160 14.06 13.06 -20.93
C GLU A 160 13.34 13.05 -19.58
N ILE A 161 12.02 12.82 -19.61
CA ILE A 161 11.20 12.71 -18.39
C ILE A 161 11.60 11.45 -17.60
N GLU A 162 11.84 10.33 -18.27
CA GLU A 162 12.34 9.09 -17.61
C GLU A 162 13.63 9.36 -16.84
N GLN A 163 14.60 10.06 -17.47
CA GLN A 163 15.86 10.41 -16.81
C GLN A 163 15.67 11.33 -15.59
N LEU A 164 14.78 12.31 -15.69
CA LEU A 164 14.47 13.21 -14.58
C LEU A 164 13.78 12.48 -13.42
N MET A 165 12.82 11.63 -13.74
CA MET A 165 12.12 10.80 -12.74
C MET A 165 13.07 9.85 -12.02
N MET A 166 13.98 9.21 -12.75
CA MET A 166 14.97 8.30 -12.14
C MET A 166 15.97 9.03 -11.26
N ARG A 167 16.49 10.18 -11.70
CA ARG A 167 17.39 11.00 -10.86
C ARG A 167 16.72 11.46 -9.56
N LEU A 168 15.45 11.87 -9.63
CA LEU A 168 14.69 12.24 -8.44
C LEU A 168 14.51 11.03 -7.51
N PHE A 169 14.16 9.86 -8.07
CA PHE A 169 14.02 8.63 -7.29
C PHE A 169 15.32 8.21 -6.61
N GLU A 170 16.46 8.27 -7.33
CA GLU A 170 17.78 7.95 -6.79
C GLU A 170 18.17 8.88 -5.62
N GLN A 171 17.78 10.13 -5.66
CA GLN A 171 18.00 11.06 -4.55
C GLN A 171 17.18 10.64 -3.30
N TYR A 172 15.88 10.34 -3.47
CA TYR A 172 15.06 9.81 -2.37
C TYR A 172 15.57 8.45 -1.86
N GLU A 173 15.99 7.56 -2.76
CA GLU A 173 16.56 6.27 -2.39
C GLU A 173 17.80 6.42 -1.49
N GLN A 174 18.68 7.36 -1.83
CA GLN A 174 19.88 7.66 -1.06
C GLN A 174 19.52 8.30 0.30
N GLU A 175 18.65 9.30 0.31
CA GLU A 175 18.28 10.05 1.50
C GLU A 175 17.51 9.21 2.50
N MET A 176 16.55 8.43 2.02
CA MET A 176 15.74 7.51 2.83
C MET A 176 16.42 6.14 3.03
N GLN A 177 17.60 5.92 2.45
CA GLN A 177 18.36 4.65 2.52
C GLN A 177 17.54 3.41 2.08
N LEU A 178 16.68 3.56 1.07
CA LEU A 178 15.76 2.51 0.63
C LEU A 178 16.45 1.26 0.06
N GLY A 179 17.66 1.41 -0.47
CA GLY A 179 18.47 0.30 -1.00
C GLY A 179 19.14 -0.56 0.07
N GLN A 180 19.01 -0.21 1.36
CA GLN A 180 19.66 -0.93 2.46
C GLN A 180 18.62 -1.67 3.30
N LEU A 181 19.01 -2.86 3.78
CA LEU A 181 18.18 -3.56 4.76
C LEU A 181 18.16 -2.76 6.07
N PHE A 182 16.98 -2.40 6.52
CA PHE A 182 16.81 -1.73 7.80
C PHE A 182 17.21 -2.66 8.94
N ASN A 183 18.39 -2.41 9.49
CA ASN A 183 18.88 -3.10 10.68
C ASN A 183 19.24 -2.08 11.76
N PRO A 184 18.34 -1.82 12.70
CA PRO A 184 18.55 -0.81 13.74
C PRO A 184 19.84 -1.03 14.54
N ALA A 185 20.21 -2.27 14.81
CA ALA A 185 21.41 -2.60 15.58
C ALA A 185 22.70 -2.19 14.84
N THR A 186 22.73 -2.37 13.52
CA THR A 186 23.86 -1.94 12.69
C THR A 186 23.91 -0.42 12.55
N LEU A 187 22.76 0.20 12.34
CA LEU A 187 22.64 1.64 12.14
C LEU A 187 23.00 2.42 13.41
N THR A 188 22.67 1.91 14.59
CA THR A 188 22.99 2.55 15.87
C THR A 188 24.31 2.11 16.48
N ALA A 189 25.09 1.25 15.81
CA ALA A 189 26.36 0.74 16.35
C ALA A 189 27.39 1.83 16.69
N HIS A 190 27.36 2.94 15.92
CA HIS A 190 28.29 4.08 16.10
C HIS A 190 27.59 5.38 16.53
N THR A 191 26.26 5.42 16.45
CA THR A 191 25.45 6.59 16.75
C THR A 191 24.29 6.17 17.64
N PRO A 192 24.28 6.49 18.95
CA PRO A 192 23.25 6.03 19.89
C PRO A 192 21.83 6.44 19.54
N GLU A 193 21.71 7.53 18.77
CA GLU A 193 20.44 8.05 18.29
C GLU A 193 20.55 8.39 16.80
N LEU A 194 19.67 7.83 16.00
CA LEU A 194 19.61 8.05 14.55
C LEU A 194 18.22 8.50 14.15
N ASN A 195 18.15 9.60 13.39
CA ASN A 195 16.94 10.09 12.77
C ASN A 195 16.92 9.66 11.30
N LEU A 196 15.91 8.89 10.91
CA LEU A 196 15.74 8.41 9.54
C LEU A 196 14.47 9.01 8.93
N PRO A 197 14.55 9.63 7.75
CA PRO A 197 13.35 10.05 7.04
C PRO A 197 12.61 8.81 6.54
N VAL A 198 11.31 8.71 6.87
CA VAL A 198 10.46 7.57 6.50
C VAL A 198 9.34 7.96 5.54
N ALA A 199 9.06 9.25 5.42
CA ALA A 199 8.17 9.80 4.41
C ALA A 199 8.58 11.23 4.07
N MET A 200 8.44 11.61 2.81
CA MET A 200 8.74 12.95 2.30
C MET A 200 7.63 13.37 1.33
N ILE A 201 7.17 14.61 1.47
CA ILE A 201 6.23 15.26 0.53
C ILE A 201 6.83 16.60 0.16
N GLU A 202 7.17 16.76 -1.09
CA GLU A 202 7.85 17.96 -1.55
C GLU A 202 7.06 18.71 -2.61
N SER A 203 7.18 20.03 -2.56
CA SER A 203 6.73 20.97 -3.57
C SER A 203 7.85 21.97 -3.86
N ARG A 204 7.63 22.89 -4.81
CA ARG A 204 8.59 23.97 -5.07
C ARG A 204 8.81 24.91 -3.88
N ALA A 205 7.89 24.97 -2.94
CA ALA A 205 7.92 25.90 -1.81
C ALA A 205 8.17 25.24 -0.46
N LEU A 206 7.79 23.99 -0.29
CA LEU A 206 7.79 23.29 0.99
C LEU A 206 8.32 21.87 0.83
N SER A 207 9.08 21.42 1.81
CA SER A 207 9.40 20.02 2.06
C SER A 207 8.83 19.62 3.42
N ASP A 208 7.94 18.64 3.41
CA ASP A 208 7.36 18.06 4.61
C ASP A 208 7.93 16.65 4.79
N GLU A 209 8.50 16.37 5.96
CA GLU A 209 9.19 15.13 6.23
C GLU A 209 8.75 14.52 7.56
N ILE A 210 8.69 13.18 7.60
CA ILE A 210 8.57 12.42 8.86
C ILE A 210 9.89 11.73 9.13
N TYR A 211 10.45 11.95 10.30
CA TYR A 211 11.61 11.22 10.79
C TYR A 211 11.18 10.19 11.84
N THR A 212 11.72 9.00 11.75
CA THR A 212 11.68 8.02 12.84
C THR A 212 13.00 8.09 13.60
N THR A 213 12.93 8.26 14.92
CA THR A 213 14.11 8.24 15.77
C THR A 213 14.34 6.83 16.29
N VAL A 214 15.51 6.28 16.00
CA VAL A 214 15.96 4.98 16.53
C VAL A 214 17.01 5.24 17.59
N LYS A 215 16.75 4.80 18.83
CA LYS A 215 17.66 4.91 19.97
C LYS A 215 18.17 3.52 20.35
N SER A 216 19.48 3.39 20.52
CA SER A 216 20.11 2.18 21.04
C SER A 216 20.53 2.39 22.50
N GLN A 217 20.06 1.54 23.38
CA GLN A 217 20.58 1.46 24.73
C GLN A 217 21.71 0.43 24.77
N PRO A 218 22.83 0.74 25.45
CA PRO A 218 23.94 -0.20 25.56
C PRO A 218 23.49 -1.56 26.10
N ALA A 219 23.95 -2.64 25.48
CA ALA A 219 23.70 -3.99 25.97
C ALA A 219 24.24 -4.14 27.37
N GLN A 220 23.42 -4.65 28.29
CA GLN A 220 23.94 -5.15 29.59
C GLN A 220 24.62 -6.49 29.37
N PRO A 221 25.61 -6.85 30.18
CA PRO A 221 26.29 -8.13 30.04
C PRO A 221 25.31 -9.31 30.03
N GLY A 222 25.24 -10.04 28.89
CA GLY A 222 24.32 -11.17 28.67
C GLY A 222 22.93 -10.84 28.17
N GLN A 223 22.64 -9.56 27.86
CA GLN A 223 21.38 -9.15 27.23
C GLN A 223 21.62 -8.48 25.87
N PRO A 224 20.72 -8.66 24.87
CA PRO A 224 20.81 -7.93 23.63
C PRO A 224 20.59 -6.42 23.86
N ALA A 225 21.14 -5.59 22.99
CA ALA A 225 20.86 -4.16 23.00
C ALA A 225 19.36 -3.91 22.86
N LEU A 226 18.81 -3.04 23.70
CA LEU A 226 17.43 -2.59 23.58
C LEU A 226 17.37 -1.49 22.54
N LEU A 227 16.53 -1.69 21.53
CA LEU A 227 16.24 -0.70 20.49
C LEU A 227 14.87 -0.09 20.77
N GLN A 228 14.85 1.22 20.88
CA GLN A 228 13.63 2.00 21.00
C GLN A 228 13.40 2.75 19.69
N VAL A 229 12.24 2.53 19.07
CA VAL A 229 11.84 3.24 17.86
C VAL A 229 10.73 4.21 18.24
N GLU A 230 10.99 5.50 18.07
CA GLU A 230 10.01 6.56 18.33
C GLU A 230 9.41 7.02 17.00
N ALA A 231 8.09 6.95 16.88
CA ALA A 231 7.39 7.49 15.72
C ALA A 231 7.58 8.99 15.63
N GLY A 232 8.00 9.47 14.49
CA GLY A 232 8.23 10.88 14.23
C GLY A 232 6.93 11.65 13.98
N GLN A 233 7.07 12.98 14.02
CA GLN A 233 6.04 13.92 13.61
C GLN A 233 6.44 14.57 12.30
N TRP A 234 5.46 15.05 11.54
CA TRP A 234 5.71 15.87 10.36
C TRP A 234 6.46 17.15 10.74
N ARG A 235 7.50 17.44 9.99
CA ARG A 235 8.28 18.70 10.09
C ARG A 235 8.24 19.36 8.73
N SER A 236 7.81 20.61 8.69
CA SER A 236 7.77 21.40 7.47
C SER A 236 9.00 22.30 7.42
N GLN A 237 9.65 22.31 6.27
CA GLN A 237 10.77 23.21 5.96
C GLN A 237 10.45 23.97 4.68
N LEU A 238 10.90 25.23 4.59
CA LEU A 238 10.87 25.92 3.32
C LEU A 238 11.84 25.23 2.36
N ALA A 239 11.40 24.97 1.16
CA ALA A 239 12.29 24.46 0.12
C ALA A 239 13.44 25.47 -0.07
N PRO A 240 14.69 25.02 -0.28
CA PRO A 240 15.79 25.93 -0.55
C PRO A 240 15.46 26.81 -1.76
N GLU A 241 15.67 28.12 -1.62
CA GLU A 241 15.52 29.05 -2.74
C GLU A 241 16.39 28.56 -3.89
N GLN A 242 15.79 28.23 -5.02
CA GLN A 242 16.54 27.91 -6.22
C GLN A 242 17.16 29.23 -6.71
N GLU A 243 18.46 29.32 -6.67
CA GLU A 243 19.20 30.36 -7.41
C GLU A 243 18.88 30.15 -8.91
N ASP A 244 18.27 31.15 -9.54
CA ASP A 244 17.92 31.20 -10.97
C ASP A 244 19.16 31.10 -11.88
#